data_b9d462e5132a5eec10c39663c1084b15
#
_entry.id   b9d462e5132a5eec10c39663c1084b15
#
_cell.length_a   1.000
_cell.length_b   1.000
_cell.length_c   1.000
_cell.angle_alpha   90.00
_cell.angle_beta   90.00
_cell.angle_gamma   90.00
#
_symmetry.space_group_name_H-M   'P 1'
#
loop_
_entity.id
_entity.type
_entity.pdbx_description
1 polymer ?
#
loop_
_entity_poly.entity_id
_entity_poly.type
_entity_poly.pdbx_seq_one_letter_code
_entity_poly.pdbx_strand_id
1 'polypeptide(L)'
;MTEYRIDSTDIQIMKLLTKDCRLSYRAIALTLDITINTVKRRIKNLVSRKIIEEFLVRVNLGSFGYTNVYNLIVKYRGNTEKIKIKQFLQNLGYLFMYGDCVGGVSRFALASKVNVNEELRSLPEKIESVQVIDIFSSNWKSNFFFSTNDMKILKCLIAKPRTKVKEIAKTIHVSQKTVSRRIDAMILNHVIDFTIIVSPREMKGYVNVGIFIHVEKQHRNEVTKKINEEIKNLLVLGPPYEDIDTIGFNLYVQNMWEIDNIQRKAESLSGFKNLSTILPLRRQYFHDLILEEIDRRISAKS
;
A
#
# COMPACT_ATOMS: atom_id res chain seq x y z
N MET A 1 -11.69 31.83 -3.45
CA MET A 1 -11.34 30.62 -4.26
C MET A 1 -12.37 29.57 -3.96
N THR A 2 -13.15 29.13 -4.95
CA THR A 2 -14.12 28.04 -4.77
C THR A 2 -13.40 26.77 -4.31
N GLU A 3 -13.86 26.19 -3.21
CA GLU A 3 -13.32 24.95 -2.66
C GLU A 3 -13.50 23.82 -3.69
N TYR A 4 -12.43 23.09 -3.98
CA TYR A 4 -12.51 21.95 -4.91
C TYR A 4 -13.23 20.80 -4.22
N ARG A 5 -14.37 20.42 -4.77
CA ARG A 5 -15.14 19.27 -4.30
C ARG A 5 -14.79 18.06 -5.16
N ILE A 6 -14.36 17.00 -4.52
CA ILE A 6 -14.11 15.70 -5.16
C ILE A 6 -15.46 15.13 -5.61
N ASP A 7 -15.56 14.79 -6.88
CA ASP A 7 -16.77 14.19 -7.46
C ASP A 7 -16.58 12.70 -7.82
N SER A 8 -17.63 12.07 -8.30
CA SER A 8 -17.62 10.65 -8.70
C SER A 8 -16.59 10.33 -9.77
N THR A 9 -16.35 11.24 -10.71
CA THR A 9 -15.34 11.07 -11.77
C THR A 9 -13.94 11.06 -11.19
N ASP A 10 -13.65 11.93 -10.22
CA ASP A 10 -12.36 11.95 -9.53
C ASP A 10 -12.12 10.63 -8.76
N ILE A 11 -13.16 10.11 -8.08
CA ILE A 11 -13.11 8.81 -7.40
C ILE A 11 -12.84 7.69 -8.42
N GLN A 12 -13.50 7.67 -9.56
CA GLN A 12 -13.27 6.65 -10.60
C GLN A 12 -11.85 6.74 -11.19
N ILE A 13 -11.34 7.93 -11.43
CA ILE A 13 -9.95 8.13 -11.86
C ILE A 13 -8.98 7.58 -10.79
N MET A 14 -9.18 7.93 -9.52
CA MET A 14 -8.34 7.42 -8.44
C MET A 14 -8.43 5.90 -8.29
N LYS A 15 -9.63 5.29 -8.44
CA LYS A 15 -9.79 3.82 -8.46
C LYS A 15 -8.96 3.15 -9.56
N LEU A 16 -8.91 3.72 -10.74
CA LEU A 16 -8.08 3.20 -11.82
C LEU A 16 -6.59 3.35 -11.51
N LEU A 17 -6.19 4.51 -10.99
CA LEU A 17 -4.80 4.79 -10.64
C LEU A 17 -4.31 4.01 -9.41
N THR A 18 -5.18 3.58 -8.49
CA THR A 18 -4.80 2.68 -7.39
C THR A 18 -4.50 1.27 -7.87
N LYS A 19 -5.09 0.86 -8.99
CA LYS A 19 -4.83 -0.45 -9.61
C LYS A 19 -3.58 -0.43 -10.48
N ASP A 20 -3.38 0.65 -11.24
CA ASP A 20 -2.18 0.90 -12.03
C ASP A 20 -2.00 2.40 -12.29
N CYS A 21 -1.08 3.01 -11.56
CA CYS A 21 -0.80 4.44 -11.73
C CYS A 21 -0.10 4.80 -13.05
N ARG A 22 0.32 3.82 -13.85
CA ARG A 22 0.91 3.99 -15.18
C ARG A 22 -0.11 4.01 -16.31
N LEU A 23 -1.39 3.75 -16.03
CA LEU A 23 -2.45 3.86 -17.04
C LEU A 23 -2.32 5.17 -17.82
N SER A 24 -2.40 5.05 -19.16
CA SER A 24 -2.38 6.23 -20.02
C SER A 24 -3.66 7.04 -19.88
N TYR A 25 -3.57 8.34 -20.08
CA TYR A 25 -4.78 9.19 -20.07
C TYR A 25 -5.83 8.72 -21.07
N ARG A 26 -5.40 8.14 -22.21
CA ARG A 26 -6.29 7.56 -23.21
C ARG A 26 -7.03 6.33 -22.67
N ALA A 27 -6.32 5.43 -21.99
CA ALA A 27 -6.95 4.25 -21.39
C ALA A 27 -8.00 4.64 -20.34
N ILE A 28 -7.66 5.59 -19.44
CA ILE A 28 -8.60 6.11 -18.44
C ILE A 28 -9.81 6.78 -19.12
N ALA A 29 -9.58 7.59 -20.15
CA ALA A 29 -10.63 8.29 -20.90
C ALA A 29 -11.62 7.30 -21.54
N LEU A 30 -11.10 6.24 -22.16
CA LEU A 30 -11.92 5.17 -22.76
C LEU A 30 -12.72 4.39 -21.69
N THR A 31 -12.11 4.08 -20.56
CA THR A 31 -12.77 3.33 -19.46
C THR A 31 -13.92 4.13 -18.83
N LEU A 32 -13.78 5.45 -18.74
CA LEU A 32 -14.75 6.31 -18.06
C LEU A 32 -15.69 7.07 -19.01
N ASP A 33 -15.57 6.84 -20.31
CA ASP A 33 -16.32 7.55 -21.38
C ASP A 33 -16.24 9.08 -21.25
N ILE A 34 -15.01 9.59 -21.08
CA ILE A 34 -14.71 11.03 -20.98
C ILE A 34 -13.55 11.42 -21.91
N THR A 35 -13.35 12.71 -22.15
CA THR A 35 -12.24 13.16 -23.01
C THR A 35 -10.88 13.03 -22.35
N ILE A 36 -9.83 12.80 -23.16
CA ILE A 36 -8.42 12.75 -22.68
C ILE A 36 -8.05 14.07 -21.98
N ASN A 37 -8.54 15.21 -22.47
CA ASN A 37 -8.25 16.51 -21.86
C ASN A 37 -8.93 16.65 -20.48
N THR A 38 -10.13 16.09 -20.31
CA THR A 38 -10.80 16.02 -19.01
C THR A 38 -9.96 15.19 -18.01
N VAL A 39 -9.48 14.00 -18.41
CA VAL A 39 -8.61 13.16 -17.56
C VAL A 39 -7.35 13.91 -17.17
N LYS A 40 -6.64 14.53 -18.14
CA LYS A 40 -5.41 15.29 -17.87
C LYS A 40 -5.66 16.41 -16.86
N ARG A 41 -6.72 17.20 -17.07
CA ARG A 41 -7.08 18.31 -16.18
C ARG A 41 -7.39 17.82 -14.77
N ARG A 42 -8.19 16.76 -14.63
CA ARG A 42 -8.56 16.19 -13.33
C ARG A 42 -7.36 15.63 -12.57
N ILE A 43 -6.53 14.81 -13.22
CA ILE A 43 -5.30 14.28 -12.57
C ILE A 43 -4.36 15.42 -12.17
N LYS A 44 -4.19 16.45 -13.02
CA LYS A 44 -3.42 17.64 -12.66
C LYS A 44 -3.99 18.34 -11.42
N ASN A 45 -5.30 18.48 -11.31
CA ASN A 45 -5.96 19.09 -10.16
C ASN A 45 -5.77 18.23 -8.89
N LEU A 46 -5.96 16.91 -8.98
CA LEU A 46 -5.77 15.98 -7.86
C LEU A 46 -4.34 16.04 -7.31
N VAL A 47 -3.34 16.10 -8.20
CA VAL A 47 -1.92 16.21 -7.82
C VAL A 47 -1.58 17.59 -7.27
N SER A 48 -1.99 18.68 -7.94
CA SER A 48 -1.66 20.03 -7.50
C SER A 48 -2.29 20.40 -6.14
N ARG A 49 -3.40 19.75 -5.79
CA ARG A 49 -4.08 19.89 -4.50
C ARG A 49 -3.63 18.88 -3.46
N LYS A 50 -2.63 18.06 -3.78
CA LYS A 50 -2.10 17.01 -2.90
C LYS A 50 -3.15 15.97 -2.49
N ILE A 51 -4.25 15.82 -3.23
CA ILE A 51 -5.21 14.73 -3.04
C ILE A 51 -4.51 13.42 -3.43
N ILE A 52 -3.86 13.39 -4.60
CA ILE A 52 -2.85 12.38 -4.93
C ILE A 52 -1.51 12.95 -4.44
N GLU A 53 -0.98 12.40 -3.36
CA GLU A 53 0.30 12.81 -2.77
C GLU A 53 1.46 12.28 -3.60
N GLU A 54 1.37 11.03 -4.05
CA GLU A 54 2.45 10.35 -4.72
C GLU A 54 1.93 9.29 -5.69
N PHE A 55 2.67 9.09 -6.78
CA PHE A 55 2.62 7.88 -7.60
C PHE A 55 3.68 6.93 -7.07
N LEU A 56 3.33 5.68 -6.80
CA LEU A 56 4.18 4.74 -6.10
C LEU A 56 4.36 3.46 -6.91
N VAL A 57 5.59 2.93 -6.95
CA VAL A 57 5.82 1.52 -7.24
C VAL A 57 5.99 0.77 -5.92
N ARG A 58 5.14 -0.22 -5.69
CA ARG A 58 5.34 -1.15 -4.57
C ARG A 58 6.22 -2.29 -5.04
N VAL A 59 7.17 -2.67 -4.20
CA VAL A 59 8.10 -3.75 -4.47
C VAL A 59 7.82 -4.89 -3.50
N ASN A 60 7.68 -6.10 -4.04
CA ASN A 60 7.61 -7.30 -3.22
C ASN A 60 8.99 -7.55 -2.58
N LEU A 61 9.10 -7.22 -1.30
CA LEU A 61 10.33 -7.32 -0.54
C LEU A 61 10.83 -8.76 -0.39
N GLY A 62 9.93 -9.76 -0.56
CA GLY A 62 10.31 -11.18 -0.63
C GLY A 62 11.30 -11.49 -1.75
N SER A 63 11.25 -10.73 -2.86
CA SER A 63 12.24 -10.82 -3.96
C SER A 63 13.65 -10.37 -3.54
N PHE A 64 13.77 -9.73 -2.39
CA PHE A 64 15.04 -9.32 -1.77
C PHE A 64 15.37 -10.14 -0.51
N GLY A 65 14.59 -11.19 -0.25
CA GLY A 65 14.79 -12.10 0.88
C GLY A 65 14.06 -11.69 2.17
N TYR A 66 13.31 -10.59 2.17
CA TYR A 66 12.47 -10.18 3.29
C TYR A 66 11.11 -10.86 3.17
N THR A 67 11.06 -12.13 3.53
CA THR A 67 9.88 -12.98 3.30
C THR A 67 8.80 -12.84 4.36
N ASN A 68 9.14 -12.40 5.57
CA ASN A 68 8.18 -12.22 6.65
C ASN A 68 7.78 -10.74 6.73
N VAL A 69 6.51 -10.46 6.52
CA VAL A 69 5.97 -9.10 6.56
C VAL A 69 4.97 -8.99 7.69
N TYR A 70 5.15 -7.98 8.52
CA TYR A 70 4.32 -7.72 9.69
C TYR A 70 3.70 -6.34 9.58
N ASN A 71 2.42 -6.25 9.93
CA ASN A 71 1.72 -5.00 10.14
C ASN A 71 1.32 -4.94 11.61
N LEU A 72 1.85 -3.96 12.33
CA LEU A 72 1.57 -3.74 13.73
C LEU A 72 0.65 -2.54 13.89
N ILE A 73 -0.38 -2.68 14.70
CA ILE A 73 -1.19 -1.59 15.20
C ILE A 73 -0.83 -1.40 16.67
N VAL A 74 -0.29 -0.24 16.99
CA VAL A 74 0.28 0.05 18.31
C VAL A 74 -0.33 1.34 18.86
N LYS A 75 -0.76 1.29 20.11
CA LYS A 75 -1.17 2.47 20.90
C LYS A 75 -0.06 2.86 21.87
N TYR A 76 0.23 4.13 21.98
CA TYR A 76 1.30 4.67 22.84
C TYR A 76 0.99 6.12 23.28
N ARG A 77 1.78 6.63 24.23
CA ARG A 77 1.65 7.98 24.78
C ARG A 77 2.83 8.87 24.36
N GLY A 78 2.67 9.64 23.30
CA GLY A 78 3.64 10.69 22.94
C GLY A 78 4.70 10.32 21.92
N ASN A 79 5.56 11.28 21.60
CA ASN A 79 6.55 11.12 20.52
C ASN A 79 7.79 10.31 20.92
N THR A 80 8.13 10.30 22.19
CA THR A 80 9.30 9.57 22.69
C THR A 80 9.14 8.07 22.47
N GLU A 81 7.98 7.53 22.86
CA GLU A 81 7.63 6.13 22.67
C GLU A 81 7.62 5.75 21.20
N LYS A 82 7.07 6.62 20.35
CA LYS A 82 7.07 6.46 18.90
C LYS A 82 8.47 6.30 18.31
N ILE A 83 9.42 7.11 18.77
CA ILE A 83 10.82 7.02 18.33
C ILE A 83 11.43 5.69 18.76
N LYS A 84 11.23 5.30 20.03
CA LYS A 84 11.70 4.01 20.56
C LYS A 84 11.11 2.83 19.80
N ILE A 85 9.80 2.87 19.47
CA ILE A 85 9.14 1.83 18.66
C ILE A 85 9.80 1.73 17.29
N LYS A 86 10.02 2.85 16.60
CA LYS A 86 10.68 2.84 15.29
C LYS A 86 12.09 2.24 15.37
N GLN A 87 12.89 2.65 16.34
CA GLN A 87 14.25 2.11 16.56
C GLN A 87 14.21 0.61 16.84
N PHE A 88 13.32 0.16 17.71
CA PHE A 88 13.13 -1.26 18.00
C PHE A 88 12.79 -2.05 16.73
N LEU A 89 11.83 -1.58 15.93
CA LEU A 89 11.44 -2.26 14.70
C LEU A 89 12.54 -2.27 13.64
N GLN A 90 13.32 -1.20 13.54
CA GLN A 90 14.46 -1.11 12.61
C GLN A 90 15.57 -2.11 12.95
N ASN A 91 15.72 -2.50 14.22
CA ASN A 91 16.66 -3.56 14.62
C ASN A 91 16.16 -4.97 14.23
N LEU A 92 14.85 -5.16 14.02
CA LEU A 92 14.26 -6.44 13.64
C LEU A 92 14.16 -6.64 12.13
N GLY A 93 14.21 -5.55 11.36
CA GLY A 93 14.08 -5.64 9.91
C GLY A 93 13.89 -4.28 9.21
N TYR A 94 13.34 -4.34 8.02
CA TYR A 94 13.07 -3.16 7.21
C TYR A 94 11.68 -2.57 7.52
N LEU A 95 11.66 -1.45 8.22
CA LEU A 95 10.46 -0.66 8.43
C LEU A 95 10.15 0.10 7.13
N PHE A 96 9.25 -0.41 6.29
CA PHE A 96 8.96 0.16 4.98
C PHE A 96 7.73 1.07 4.93
N MET A 97 6.90 1.06 5.98
CA MET A 97 5.75 1.96 6.09
C MET A 97 5.46 2.29 7.55
N TYR A 98 5.04 3.52 7.74
CA TYR A 98 4.55 4.04 9.01
C TYR A 98 3.31 4.92 8.76
N GLY A 99 2.34 4.88 9.66
CA GLY A 99 1.15 5.73 9.60
C GLY A 99 0.65 6.12 10.97
N ASP A 100 0.36 7.42 11.17
CA ASP A 100 -0.35 7.89 12.34
C ASP A 100 -1.86 7.71 12.15
N CYS A 101 -2.55 7.31 13.22
CA CYS A 101 -4.00 7.15 13.28
C CYS A 101 -4.58 8.00 14.43
N VAL A 102 -5.88 8.16 14.43
CA VAL A 102 -6.60 8.83 15.53
C VAL A 102 -6.41 8.05 16.84
N GLY A 103 -6.42 8.76 17.97
CA GLY A 103 -6.44 8.15 19.32
C GLY A 103 -5.08 7.68 19.85
N GLY A 104 -3.97 8.25 19.36
CA GLY A 104 -2.62 7.85 19.78
C GLY A 104 -2.23 6.46 19.28
N VAL A 105 -2.83 6.05 18.18
CA VAL A 105 -2.55 4.78 17.51
C VAL A 105 -1.65 5.03 16.29
N SER A 106 -0.72 4.13 16.03
CA SER A 106 0.03 4.10 14.78
C SER A 106 0.07 2.70 14.21
N ARG A 107 0.19 2.66 12.89
CA ARG A 107 0.45 1.45 12.13
C ARG A 107 1.88 1.47 11.62
N PHE A 108 2.56 0.35 11.80
CA PHE A 108 3.90 0.11 11.28
C PHE A 108 3.87 -1.11 10.37
N ALA A 109 4.59 -1.06 9.25
CA ALA A 109 4.79 -2.23 8.40
C ALA A 109 6.28 -2.54 8.31
N LEU A 110 6.63 -3.73 8.77
CA LEU A 110 7.99 -4.26 8.89
C LEU A 110 8.14 -5.46 7.96
N ALA A 111 9.26 -5.54 7.26
CA ALA A 111 9.67 -6.75 6.54
C ALA A 111 10.96 -7.30 7.15
N SER A 112 10.98 -8.59 7.44
CA SER A 112 12.13 -9.27 8.04
C SER A 112 12.55 -10.51 7.25
N LYS A 113 13.84 -10.83 7.28
CA LYS A 113 14.38 -12.07 6.68
C LYS A 113 14.13 -13.30 7.56
N VAL A 114 13.87 -13.07 8.83
CA VAL A 114 13.60 -14.11 9.84
C VAL A 114 12.23 -13.88 10.49
N ASN A 115 11.72 -14.89 11.18
CA ASN A 115 10.51 -14.72 11.97
C ASN A 115 10.82 -13.91 13.24
N VAL A 116 10.09 -12.85 13.49
CA VAL A 116 10.25 -11.92 14.63
C VAL A 116 8.95 -11.75 15.43
N ASN A 117 8.03 -12.71 15.36
CA ASN A 117 6.73 -12.63 16.03
C ASN A 117 6.85 -12.48 17.55
N GLU A 118 7.76 -13.22 18.17
CA GLU A 118 7.96 -13.18 19.62
C GLU A 118 8.51 -11.83 20.07
N GLU A 119 9.49 -11.30 19.34
CA GLU A 119 10.06 -9.97 19.59
C GLU A 119 9.00 -8.87 19.45
N LEU A 120 8.13 -8.96 18.44
CA LEU A 120 7.05 -7.99 18.24
C LEU A 120 6.01 -8.06 19.36
N ARG A 121 5.70 -9.24 19.87
CA ARG A 121 4.78 -9.42 21.00
C ARG A 121 5.38 -8.92 22.32
N SER A 122 6.70 -8.99 22.49
CA SER A 122 7.41 -8.47 23.68
C SER A 122 7.59 -6.94 23.68
N LEU A 123 7.13 -6.24 22.65
CA LEU A 123 7.27 -4.77 22.57
C LEU A 123 6.74 -4.02 23.80
N PRO A 124 5.58 -4.36 24.41
CA PRO A 124 5.09 -3.71 25.64
C PRO A 124 6.01 -3.87 26.83
N GLU A 125 6.76 -4.98 26.89
CA GLU A 125 7.75 -5.25 27.96
C GLU A 125 9.04 -4.43 27.78
N LYS A 126 9.34 -4.04 26.54
CA LYS A 126 10.54 -3.28 26.17
C LYS A 126 10.35 -1.78 26.22
N ILE A 127 9.11 -1.30 26.01
CA ILE A 127 8.78 0.12 25.97
C ILE A 127 7.54 0.37 26.81
N GLU A 128 7.73 1.08 27.91
CA GLU A 128 6.65 1.47 28.81
C GLU A 128 5.56 2.27 28.11
N SER A 129 4.32 2.12 28.54
CA SER A 129 3.14 2.81 27.98
C SER A 129 2.81 2.47 26.52
N VAL A 130 3.33 1.34 26.01
CA VAL A 130 3.01 0.82 24.68
C VAL A 130 2.07 -0.37 24.81
N GLN A 131 1.04 -0.38 23.98
CA GLN A 131 0.11 -1.49 23.83
C GLN A 131 0.08 -1.93 22.37
N VAL A 132 0.41 -3.18 22.10
CA VAL A 132 0.16 -3.79 20.80
C VAL A 132 -1.32 -4.15 20.73
N ILE A 133 -2.04 -3.49 19.81
CA ILE A 133 -3.46 -3.74 19.57
C ILE A 133 -3.61 -4.97 18.69
N ASP A 134 -2.80 -5.04 17.63
CA ASP A 134 -2.87 -6.14 16.66
C ASP A 134 -1.55 -6.32 15.90
N ILE A 135 -1.29 -7.55 15.46
CA ILE A 135 -0.16 -7.91 14.60
C ILE A 135 -0.69 -8.82 13.49
N PHE A 136 -0.59 -8.37 12.26
CA PHE A 136 -0.89 -9.18 11.07
C PHE A 136 0.42 -9.60 10.44
N SER A 137 0.57 -10.87 10.12
CA SER A 137 1.75 -11.38 9.43
C SER A 137 1.38 -11.96 8.06
N SER A 138 2.22 -11.75 7.08
CA SER A 138 2.09 -12.34 5.77
C SER A 138 3.45 -12.84 5.27
N ASN A 139 3.44 -13.83 4.39
CA ASN A 139 4.65 -14.38 3.82
C ASN A 139 4.75 -13.98 2.35
N TRP A 140 5.71 -13.10 2.04
CA TRP A 140 5.95 -12.59 0.70
C TRP A 140 7.06 -13.38 0.00
N LYS A 141 6.76 -14.59 -0.43
CA LYS A 141 7.70 -15.40 -1.21
C LYS A 141 7.75 -14.89 -2.65
N SER A 142 8.94 -14.90 -3.23
CA SER A 142 9.15 -14.64 -4.65
C SER A 142 10.32 -15.48 -5.15
N ASN A 143 10.10 -16.14 -6.28
CA ASN A 143 11.14 -16.90 -6.99
C ASN A 143 11.71 -16.10 -8.17
N PHE A 144 11.50 -14.79 -8.22
CA PHE A 144 11.96 -13.94 -9.29
C PHE A 144 13.45 -13.59 -9.13
N PHE A 145 14.24 -13.91 -10.14
CA PHE A 145 15.66 -13.59 -10.20
C PHE A 145 15.87 -12.31 -10.99
N PHE A 146 16.34 -11.26 -10.31
CA PHE A 146 16.65 -9.99 -10.92
C PHE A 146 17.94 -10.05 -11.75
N SER A 147 17.86 -9.60 -13.00
CA SER A 147 19.04 -9.21 -13.78
C SER A 147 19.52 -7.81 -13.38
N THR A 148 20.74 -7.46 -13.76
CA THR A 148 21.24 -6.07 -13.56
C THR A 148 20.34 -5.04 -14.23
N ASN A 149 19.78 -5.33 -15.40
CA ASN A 149 18.84 -4.44 -16.07
C ASN A 149 17.54 -4.27 -15.27
N ASP A 150 17.02 -5.33 -14.62
CA ASP A 150 15.85 -5.21 -13.75
C ASP A 150 16.08 -4.26 -12.59
N MET A 151 17.24 -4.37 -11.95
CA MET A 151 17.64 -3.47 -10.86
C MET A 151 17.71 -2.01 -11.33
N LYS A 152 18.33 -1.75 -12.50
CA LYS A 152 18.41 -0.41 -13.10
C LYS A 152 17.01 0.13 -13.46
N ILE A 153 16.14 -0.71 -14.05
CA ILE A 153 14.74 -0.35 -14.35
C ILE A 153 13.99 -0.02 -13.07
N LEU A 154 14.09 -0.88 -12.06
CA LEU A 154 13.43 -0.71 -10.76
C LEU A 154 13.86 0.59 -10.08
N LYS A 155 15.14 0.93 -10.09
CA LYS A 155 15.68 2.21 -9.58
C LYS A 155 15.02 3.42 -10.27
N CYS A 156 14.90 3.39 -11.60
CA CYS A 156 14.20 4.43 -12.36
C CYS A 156 12.71 4.55 -11.97
N LEU A 157 12.05 3.41 -11.77
CA LEU A 157 10.63 3.36 -11.43
C LEU A 157 10.35 3.79 -9.98
N ILE A 158 11.22 3.45 -9.03
CA ILE A 158 11.12 3.94 -7.65
C ILE A 158 11.26 5.46 -7.61
N ALA A 159 12.23 6.01 -8.32
CA ALA A 159 12.43 7.46 -8.40
C ALA A 159 11.26 8.19 -9.08
N LYS A 160 10.67 7.60 -10.12
CA LYS A 160 9.54 8.19 -10.87
C LYS A 160 8.68 7.10 -11.51
N PRO A 161 7.62 6.63 -10.85
CA PRO A 161 6.83 5.46 -11.26
C PRO A 161 6.21 5.58 -12.66
N ARG A 162 5.87 6.79 -13.11
CA ARG A 162 5.30 7.08 -14.43
C ARG A 162 6.32 7.37 -15.52
N THR A 163 7.62 7.14 -15.29
CA THR A 163 8.66 7.30 -16.32
C THR A 163 8.33 6.44 -17.54
N LYS A 164 8.42 7.05 -18.72
CA LYS A 164 8.13 6.36 -19.98
C LYS A 164 9.20 5.32 -20.28
N VAL A 165 8.80 4.20 -20.89
CA VAL A 165 9.71 3.12 -21.32
C VAL A 165 10.88 3.67 -22.15
N LYS A 166 10.60 4.61 -23.07
CA LYS A 166 11.63 5.27 -23.90
C LYS A 166 12.71 6.01 -23.06
N GLU A 167 12.29 6.67 -21.99
CA GLU A 167 13.19 7.40 -21.10
C GLU A 167 14.07 6.44 -20.30
N ILE A 168 13.46 5.38 -19.73
CA ILE A 168 14.19 4.32 -19.01
C ILE A 168 15.21 3.66 -19.95
N ALA A 169 14.79 3.28 -21.16
CA ALA A 169 15.64 2.65 -22.16
C ALA A 169 16.89 3.49 -22.48
N LYS A 170 16.69 4.81 -22.64
CA LYS A 170 17.79 5.76 -22.84
C LYS A 170 18.72 5.83 -21.62
N THR A 171 18.16 5.89 -20.41
CA THR A 171 18.95 6.03 -19.17
C THR A 171 19.83 4.82 -18.89
N ILE A 172 19.33 3.61 -19.17
CA ILE A 172 20.07 2.36 -18.86
C ILE A 172 20.75 1.72 -20.09
N HIS A 173 20.71 2.40 -21.26
CA HIS A 173 21.34 2.00 -22.51
C HIS A 173 20.89 0.61 -23.04
N VAL A 174 19.56 0.38 -23.07
CA VAL A 174 18.96 -0.84 -23.64
C VAL A 174 17.80 -0.49 -24.59
N SER A 175 17.29 -1.48 -25.33
CA SER A 175 16.14 -1.27 -26.21
C SER A 175 14.84 -1.05 -25.40
N GLN A 176 13.89 -0.29 -25.96
CA GLN A 176 12.55 -0.12 -25.38
C GLN A 176 11.82 -1.47 -25.23
N LYS A 177 12.00 -2.37 -26.19
CA LYS A 177 11.44 -3.74 -26.15
C LYS A 177 11.96 -4.50 -24.93
N THR A 178 13.26 -4.38 -24.63
CA THR A 178 13.85 -4.98 -23.42
C THR A 178 13.22 -4.43 -22.16
N VAL A 179 13.11 -3.10 -22.03
CA VAL A 179 12.52 -2.44 -20.84
C VAL A 179 11.06 -2.89 -20.65
N SER A 180 10.24 -2.83 -21.72
CA SER A 180 8.82 -3.23 -21.63
C SER A 180 8.72 -4.68 -21.16
N ARG A 181 9.38 -5.60 -21.84
CA ARG A 181 9.36 -7.03 -21.49
C ARG A 181 9.78 -7.29 -20.04
N ARG A 182 10.77 -6.54 -19.52
CA ARG A 182 11.23 -6.73 -18.13
C ARG A 182 10.25 -6.16 -17.12
N ILE A 183 9.62 -5.01 -17.39
CA ILE A 183 8.54 -4.46 -16.56
C ILE A 183 7.37 -5.43 -16.52
N ASP A 184 6.93 -5.92 -17.68
CA ASP A 184 5.80 -6.86 -17.78
C ASP A 184 6.10 -8.16 -17.01
N ALA A 185 7.35 -8.68 -17.10
CA ALA A 185 7.78 -9.85 -16.35
C ALA A 185 7.76 -9.59 -14.82
N MET A 186 8.19 -8.42 -14.36
CA MET A 186 8.14 -8.07 -12.93
C MET A 186 6.70 -7.94 -12.42
N ILE A 187 5.79 -7.40 -13.24
CA ILE A 187 4.35 -7.30 -12.90
C ILE A 187 3.73 -8.69 -12.85
N LEU A 188 3.93 -9.51 -13.88
CA LEU A 188 3.36 -10.87 -13.99
C LEU A 188 3.80 -11.77 -12.84
N ASN A 189 5.02 -11.61 -12.36
CA ASN A 189 5.56 -12.37 -11.22
C ASN A 189 5.28 -11.69 -9.86
N HIS A 190 4.40 -10.70 -9.82
CA HIS A 190 4.04 -9.96 -8.59
C HIS A 190 5.25 -9.40 -7.82
N VAL A 191 6.31 -9.02 -8.55
CA VAL A 191 7.52 -8.40 -7.99
C VAL A 191 7.31 -6.92 -7.75
N ILE A 192 6.56 -6.28 -8.67
CA ILE A 192 6.17 -4.88 -8.57
C ILE A 192 4.70 -4.71 -8.92
N ASP A 193 4.10 -3.70 -8.35
CA ASP A 193 2.84 -3.12 -8.79
C ASP A 193 2.89 -1.58 -8.69
N PHE A 194 1.95 -0.92 -9.34
CA PHE A 194 1.90 0.53 -9.45
C PHE A 194 0.61 1.07 -8.86
N THR A 195 0.72 2.02 -7.94
CA THR A 195 -0.43 2.59 -7.24
C THR A 195 -0.26 4.08 -7.00
N ILE A 196 -1.20 4.69 -6.29
CA ILE A 196 -1.13 6.06 -5.79
C ILE A 196 -1.25 6.09 -4.27
N ILE A 197 -0.66 7.11 -3.66
CA ILE A 197 -0.94 7.49 -2.28
C ILE A 197 -1.94 8.63 -2.31
N VAL A 198 -3.05 8.44 -1.62
CA VAL A 198 -4.11 9.44 -1.48
C VAL A 198 -4.06 10.02 -0.07
N SER A 199 -4.07 11.35 0.03
CA SER A 199 -4.02 12.07 1.30
C SER A 199 -5.33 11.96 2.06
N PRO A 200 -5.35 11.40 3.28
CA PRO A 200 -6.56 11.44 4.11
C PRO A 200 -7.00 12.87 4.42
N ARG A 201 -6.04 13.78 4.58
CA ARG A 201 -6.27 15.18 4.94
C ARG A 201 -6.97 15.97 3.85
N GLU A 202 -6.59 15.72 2.58
CA GLU A 202 -7.08 16.49 1.43
C GLU A 202 -8.33 15.87 0.80
N MET A 203 -8.75 14.68 1.25
CA MET A 203 -9.98 13.99 0.82
C MET A 203 -11.20 14.55 1.56
N LYS A 204 -11.46 15.84 1.37
CA LYS A 204 -12.59 16.52 2.01
C LYS A 204 -13.94 15.87 1.65
N GLY A 205 -14.76 15.64 2.69
CA GLY A 205 -16.02 14.91 2.56
C GLY A 205 -15.88 13.38 2.59
N TYR A 206 -14.66 12.87 2.84
CA TYR A 206 -14.37 11.45 2.99
C TYR A 206 -13.56 11.19 4.26
N VAL A 207 -13.80 10.05 4.88
CA VAL A 207 -12.99 9.54 6.00
C VAL A 207 -12.21 8.33 5.51
N ASN A 208 -10.90 8.33 5.78
CA ASN A 208 -10.07 7.15 5.53
C ASN A 208 -10.19 6.16 6.68
N VAL A 209 -10.49 4.91 6.36
CA VAL A 209 -10.70 3.85 7.34
C VAL A 209 -9.89 2.63 6.96
N GLY A 210 -9.15 2.09 7.90
CA GLY A 210 -8.61 0.73 7.83
C GLY A 210 -9.58 -0.20 8.56
N ILE A 211 -10.08 -1.22 7.88
CA ILE A 211 -10.97 -2.25 8.44
C ILE A 211 -10.21 -3.57 8.42
N PHE A 212 -10.20 -4.27 9.54
CA PHE A 212 -9.59 -5.60 9.68
C PHE A 212 -10.65 -6.56 10.19
N ILE A 213 -10.93 -7.59 9.40
CA ILE A 213 -11.94 -8.62 9.66
C ILE A 213 -11.20 -9.90 10.02
N HIS A 214 -11.36 -10.36 11.25
CA HIS A 214 -10.82 -11.64 11.71
C HIS A 214 -11.82 -12.75 11.41
N VAL A 215 -11.32 -13.80 10.76
CA VAL A 215 -12.17 -14.91 10.27
C VAL A 215 -11.49 -16.24 10.51
N GLU A 216 -12.27 -17.31 10.50
CA GLU A 216 -11.71 -18.66 10.43
C GLU A 216 -11.05 -18.90 9.07
N LYS A 217 -9.87 -19.49 9.08
CA LYS A 217 -9.05 -19.73 7.89
C LYS A 217 -9.83 -20.35 6.72
N GLN A 218 -10.67 -21.31 7.00
CA GLN A 218 -11.48 -22.03 6.00
C GLN A 218 -12.50 -21.15 5.28
N HIS A 219 -13.04 -20.12 5.94
CA HIS A 219 -14.05 -19.20 5.41
C HIS A 219 -13.47 -17.94 4.76
N ARG A 220 -12.16 -17.73 4.87
CA ARG A 220 -11.49 -16.49 4.44
C ARG A 220 -11.80 -16.10 3.00
N ASN A 221 -11.69 -17.02 2.06
CA ASN A 221 -11.89 -16.74 0.63
C ASN A 221 -13.34 -16.31 0.34
N GLU A 222 -14.31 -16.95 0.96
CA GLU A 222 -15.73 -16.59 0.82
C GLU A 222 -16.00 -15.21 1.40
N VAL A 223 -15.52 -14.94 2.62
CA VAL A 223 -15.65 -13.63 3.27
C VAL A 223 -15.00 -12.55 2.43
N THR A 224 -13.76 -12.76 1.96
CA THR A 224 -13.06 -11.80 1.08
C THR A 224 -13.88 -11.46 -0.15
N LYS A 225 -14.45 -12.46 -0.82
CA LYS A 225 -15.29 -12.25 -2.02
C LYS A 225 -16.53 -11.41 -1.69
N LYS A 226 -17.26 -11.76 -0.65
CA LYS A 226 -18.52 -11.08 -0.26
C LYS A 226 -18.26 -9.64 0.22
N ILE A 227 -17.19 -9.41 0.96
CA ILE A 227 -16.82 -8.05 1.38
C ILE A 227 -16.34 -7.22 0.18
N ASN A 228 -15.59 -7.78 -0.76
CA ASN A 228 -15.21 -7.06 -2.00
C ASN A 228 -16.44 -6.64 -2.82
N GLU A 229 -17.51 -7.43 -2.83
CA GLU A 229 -18.77 -7.04 -3.48
C GLU A 229 -19.44 -5.86 -2.75
N GLU A 230 -19.42 -5.84 -1.43
CA GLU A 230 -19.97 -4.77 -0.60
C GLU A 230 -19.23 -3.43 -0.83
N ILE A 231 -17.91 -3.48 -0.82
CA ILE A 231 -17.07 -2.27 -0.93
C ILE A 231 -16.74 -1.85 -2.37
N LYS A 232 -17.26 -2.54 -3.40
CA LYS A 232 -16.91 -2.30 -4.82
C LYS A 232 -17.09 -0.87 -5.29
N ASN A 233 -18.01 -0.12 -4.69
CA ASN A 233 -18.29 1.27 -5.03
C ASN A 233 -17.41 2.26 -4.24
N LEU A 234 -16.75 1.84 -3.18
CA LEU A 234 -15.86 2.67 -2.38
C LEU A 234 -14.48 2.81 -3.03
N LEU A 235 -13.75 3.83 -2.65
CA LEU A 235 -12.34 3.96 -3.02
C LEU A 235 -11.51 3.09 -2.07
N VAL A 236 -11.07 1.94 -2.57
CA VAL A 236 -10.19 1.01 -1.84
C VAL A 236 -8.74 1.27 -2.25
N LEU A 237 -7.87 1.43 -1.26
CA LEU A 237 -6.44 1.69 -1.46
C LEU A 237 -5.62 0.40 -1.37
N GLY A 238 -5.14 -0.04 -2.51
CA GLY A 238 -4.32 -1.25 -2.63
C GLY A 238 -5.13 -2.55 -2.54
N PRO A 239 -4.45 -3.69 -2.67
CA PRO A 239 -5.05 -4.99 -2.44
C PRO A 239 -5.40 -5.14 -0.95
N PRO A 240 -6.35 -6.02 -0.61
CA PRO A 240 -6.60 -6.36 0.78
C PRO A 240 -5.33 -6.90 1.43
N TYR A 241 -5.15 -6.58 2.72
CA TYR A 241 -4.15 -7.28 3.53
C TYR A 241 -4.66 -8.67 3.79
N GLU A 242 -3.85 -9.66 3.47
CA GLU A 242 -4.24 -11.04 3.62
C GLU A 242 -3.26 -11.74 4.56
N ASP A 243 -3.73 -12.10 5.74
CA ASP A 243 -3.10 -13.06 6.64
C ASP A 243 -3.90 -14.37 6.65
N ILE A 244 -3.46 -15.33 7.43
CA ILE A 244 -4.11 -16.66 7.50
C ILE A 244 -5.57 -16.53 7.96
N ASP A 245 -5.85 -15.63 8.89
CA ASP A 245 -7.14 -15.46 9.55
C ASP A 245 -7.65 -14.01 9.57
N THR A 246 -6.99 -13.11 8.84
CA THR A 246 -7.35 -11.69 8.81
C THR A 246 -7.40 -11.15 7.39
N ILE A 247 -8.45 -10.38 7.09
CA ILE A 247 -8.64 -9.66 5.84
C ILE A 247 -8.69 -8.17 6.17
N GLY A 248 -7.76 -7.39 5.64
CA GLY A 248 -7.69 -5.95 5.90
C GLY A 248 -7.97 -5.13 4.65
N PHE A 249 -8.81 -4.14 4.77
CA PHE A 249 -9.11 -3.16 3.73
C PHE A 249 -8.74 -1.77 4.20
N ASN A 250 -8.32 -0.94 3.26
CA ASN A 250 -8.08 0.46 3.49
C ASN A 250 -8.88 1.25 2.47
N LEU A 251 -9.89 1.98 2.93
CA LEU A 251 -10.89 2.59 2.07
C LEU A 251 -11.28 3.99 2.53
N TYR A 252 -11.95 4.73 1.64
CA TYR A 252 -12.54 6.01 1.93
C TYR A 252 -14.06 5.89 1.92
N VAL A 253 -14.69 6.34 3.00
CA VAL A 253 -16.14 6.40 3.20
C VAL A 253 -16.61 7.86 3.28
N GLN A 254 -17.84 8.12 2.88
CA GLN A 254 -18.45 9.44 3.01
C GLN A 254 -19.15 9.62 4.37
N ASN A 255 -19.57 8.52 4.98
CA ASN A 255 -20.27 8.52 6.26
C ASN A 255 -19.98 7.22 7.02
N MET A 256 -20.26 7.22 8.32
CA MET A 256 -19.99 6.06 9.19
C MET A 256 -20.94 4.88 8.94
N TRP A 257 -22.10 5.11 8.33
CA TRP A 257 -23.06 4.05 8.00
C TRP A 257 -22.50 3.08 6.96
N GLU A 258 -21.59 3.53 6.09
CA GLU A 258 -20.90 2.63 5.15
C GLU A 258 -20.02 1.61 5.89
N ILE A 259 -19.45 1.99 7.03
CA ILE A 259 -18.68 1.08 7.90
C ILE A 259 -19.61 0.11 8.60
N ASP A 260 -20.72 0.61 9.14
CA ASP A 260 -21.74 -0.22 9.81
C ASP A 260 -22.30 -1.29 8.85
N ASN A 261 -22.56 -0.92 7.59
CA ASN A 261 -23.01 -1.89 6.57
C ASN A 261 -21.96 -2.98 6.32
N ILE A 262 -20.66 -2.62 6.22
CA ILE A 262 -19.57 -3.57 6.07
C ILE A 262 -19.49 -4.50 7.29
N GLN A 263 -19.61 -3.93 8.49
CA GLN A 263 -19.59 -4.69 9.74
C GLN A 263 -20.74 -5.69 9.79
N ARG A 264 -21.99 -5.25 9.61
CA ARG A 264 -23.17 -6.13 9.59
C ARG A 264 -23.04 -7.23 8.53
N LYS A 265 -22.50 -6.89 7.37
CA LYS A 265 -22.24 -7.87 6.33
C LYS A 265 -21.22 -8.89 6.79
N ALA A 266 -20.11 -8.49 7.38
CA ALA A 266 -19.08 -9.37 7.90
C ALA A 266 -19.66 -10.30 9.01
N GLU A 267 -20.40 -9.74 9.96
CA GLU A 267 -21.05 -10.47 11.06
C GLU A 267 -22.04 -11.54 10.58
N SER A 268 -22.68 -11.32 9.43
CA SER A 268 -23.61 -12.28 8.83
C SER A 268 -22.93 -13.46 8.12
N LEU A 269 -21.60 -13.45 7.99
CA LEU A 269 -20.85 -14.47 7.26
C LEU A 269 -20.32 -15.56 8.18
N SER A 270 -20.35 -16.81 7.68
CA SER A 270 -19.76 -17.94 8.39
C SER A 270 -18.29 -17.72 8.67
N GLY A 271 -17.83 -18.10 9.87
CA GLY A 271 -16.45 -17.98 10.29
C GLY A 271 -16.01 -16.58 10.71
N PHE A 272 -16.91 -15.59 10.77
CA PHE A 272 -16.61 -14.28 11.35
C PHE A 272 -16.26 -14.41 12.83
N LYS A 273 -15.19 -13.73 13.27
CA LYS A 273 -14.77 -13.69 14.68
C LYS A 273 -14.95 -12.30 15.28
N ASN A 274 -14.31 -11.31 14.68
CA ASN A 274 -14.45 -9.90 15.07
C ASN A 274 -14.01 -8.97 13.93
N LEU A 275 -14.26 -7.67 14.12
CA LEU A 275 -13.85 -6.61 13.23
C LEU A 275 -13.23 -5.47 14.05
N SER A 276 -12.08 -4.99 13.59
CA SER A 276 -11.44 -3.80 14.17
C SER A 276 -11.24 -2.72 13.10
N THR A 277 -11.21 -1.46 13.55
CA THR A 277 -11.03 -0.31 12.66
C THR A 277 -9.95 0.62 13.17
N ILE A 278 -9.25 1.27 12.24
CA ILE A 278 -8.36 2.40 12.53
C ILE A 278 -8.71 3.56 11.60
N LEU A 279 -8.44 4.78 12.05
CA LEU A 279 -8.64 6.00 11.27
C LEU A 279 -7.27 6.62 10.93
N PRO A 280 -6.68 6.30 9.77
CA PRO A 280 -5.39 6.84 9.38
C PRO A 280 -5.45 8.35 9.12
N LEU A 281 -4.49 9.10 9.67
CA LEU A 281 -4.33 10.54 9.46
C LEU A 281 -3.28 10.84 8.39
N ARG A 282 -2.22 10.05 8.36
CA ARG A 282 -1.12 10.15 7.39
C ARG A 282 -0.39 8.84 7.26
N ARG A 283 0.31 8.68 6.12
CA ARG A 283 1.18 7.54 5.85
C ARG A 283 2.48 8.01 5.25
N GLN A 284 3.54 7.27 5.53
CA GLN A 284 4.85 7.46 4.94
C GLN A 284 5.40 6.10 4.54
N TYR A 285 5.87 6.00 3.31
CA TYR A 285 6.59 4.84 2.80
C TYR A 285 8.09 5.17 2.73
N PHE A 286 8.91 4.17 3.00
CA PHE A 286 10.36 4.30 2.97
C PHE A 286 10.91 3.40 1.88
N HIS A 287 11.77 3.94 1.02
CA HIS A 287 12.41 3.21 -0.07
C HIS A 287 13.93 3.14 0.08
N ASP A 288 14.49 3.78 1.11
CA ASP A 288 15.94 3.97 1.26
C ASP A 288 16.67 2.63 1.25
N LEU A 289 16.25 1.69 2.09
CA LEU A 289 16.90 0.38 2.23
C LEU A 289 16.78 -0.47 0.95
N ILE A 290 15.66 -0.37 0.22
CA ILE A 290 15.51 -1.08 -1.06
C ILE A 290 16.40 -0.47 -2.14
N LEU A 291 16.58 0.86 -2.13
CA LEU A 291 17.49 1.54 -3.05
C LEU A 291 18.95 1.17 -2.76
N GLU A 292 19.36 1.14 -1.49
CA GLU A 292 20.67 0.66 -1.06
C GLU A 292 20.92 -0.78 -1.48
N GLU A 293 19.96 -1.68 -1.28
CA GLU A 293 20.06 -3.08 -1.68
C GLU A 293 20.16 -3.24 -3.21
N ILE A 294 19.42 -2.43 -3.98
CA ILE A 294 19.53 -2.36 -5.44
C ILE A 294 20.93 -1.93 -5.85
N ASP A 295 21.47 -0.87 -5.25
CA ASP A 295 22.80 -0.35 -5.57
C ASP A 295 23.90 -1.35 -5.22
N ARG A 296 23.80 -2.00 -4.07
CA ARG A 296 24.71 -3.09 -3.65
C ARG A 296 24.72 -4.24 -4.67
N ARG A 297 23.54 -4.67 -5.14
CA ARG A 297 23.44 -5.77 -6.12
C ARG A 297 23.91 -5.38 -7.52
N ILE A 298 23.77 -4.12 -7.92
CA ILE A 298 24.32 -3.62 -9.18
C ILE A 298 25.84 -3.64 -9.11
N SER A 299 26.43 -3.09 -8.03
CA SER A 299 27.88 -3.02 -7.84
C SER A 299 28.56 -4.40 -7.72
N ALA A 300 27.89 -5.37 -7.13
CA ALA A 300 28.42 -6.73 -7.00
C ALA A 300 28.46 -7.52 -8.33
N LYS A 301 27.79 -7.03 -9.39
CA LYS A 301 27.72 -7.66 -10.71
C LYS A 301 28.45 -6.85 -11.80
N SER A 302 29.04 -5.72 -11.43
CA SER A 302 29.91 -4.89 -12.28
C SER A 302 31.36 -5.31 -12.12
#